data_0df148b73c9bb47c324a88be680b99b2
#
_entry.id   0df148b73c9bb47c324a88be680b99b2
#
_cell.length_a   1.000
_cell.length_b   1.000
_cell.length_c   1.000
_cell.angle_alpha   90.00
_cell.angle_beta   90.00
_cell.angle_gamma   90.00
#
_symmetry.space_group_name_H-M   'P 1'
#
loop_
_entity.id
_entity.type
_entity.pdbx_description
1 polymer ?
#
loop_
_entity_poly.entity_id
_entity_poly.type
_entity_poly.pdbx_seq_one_letter_code
_entity_poly.pdbx_strand_id
1 'polypeptide(L)'
;RTGALAARSSDLPRPSSVLTVLAHLELAPIAVSATSGDVPLLYDFWGFPQRYYEVTYDAPGAPELAQSVAGLLSGAGESLHQDPSRGLDHGAYVPLKEMFPQADIPVLQLSMPTLDPQRLFALGERLAPLRDEGVLIVGSGFTTHNLAWFNPSAPSDAAPPTPSAEFDHWAAEAVGRGDVDAVLDFLAKAPAAREAHPRTEHWAPLYVALGAASASGGVDAASVIDGFWYGLSKRSWQFA
;
A
#
# COMPACT_ATOMS: atom_id res chain seq x y z
N ARG A 1 -7.11 -12.67 12.99
CA ARG A 1 -8.33 -11.92 12.56
C ARG A 1 -8.09 -11.29 11.19
N THR A 2 -7.96 -12.15 10.21
CA THR A 2 -7.73 -11.85 8.80
C THR A 2 -9.04 -11.48 8.06
N GLY A 3 -10.19 -11.75 8.64
CA GLY A 3 -11.51 -11.59 8.00
C GLY A 3 -11.95 -10.17 7.64
N ALA A 4 -11.28 -9.10 8.08
CA ALA A 4 -11.69 -7.73 7.76
C ALA A 4 -11.40 -7.36 6.30
N LEU A 5 -10.22 -7.71 5.77
CA LEU A 5 -9.86 -7.52 4.36
C LEU A 5 -10.73 -8.38 3.45
N ALA A 6 -10.90 -9.67 3.78
CA ALA A 6 -11.75 -10.58 3.02
C ALA A 6 -13.21 -10.12 2.95
N ALA A 7 -13.77 -9.61 4.05
CA ALA A 7 -15.13 -9.08 4.06
C ALA A 7 -15.27 -7.83 3.17
N ARG A 8 -14.24 -6.98 3.12
CA ARG A 8 -14.28 -5.77 2.30
C ARG A 8 -14.09 -6.05 0.81
N SER A 9 -13.24 -7.01 0.46
CA SER A 9 -13.06 -7.37 -0.96
C SER A 9 -14.33 -7.93 -1.60
N SER A 10 -15.25 -8.52 -0.81
CA SER A 10 -16.53 -8.99 -1.35
C SER A 10 -17.48 -7.86 -1.77
N ASP A 11 -17.28 -6.67 -1.22
CA ASP A 11 -18.09 -5.48 -1.53
C ASP A 11 -17.53 -4.68 -2.73
N LEU A 12 -16.30 -4.99 -3.16
CA LEU A 12 -15.65 -4.35 -4.30
C LEU A 12 -16.03 -5.05 -5.61
N PRO A 13 -16.23 -4.31 -6.70
CA PRO A 13 -16.22 -4.92 -8.03
C PRO A 13 -14.94 -5.73 -8.21
N ARG A 14 -15.04 -6.92 -8.82
CA ARG A 14 -13.85 -7.71 -9.09
C ARG A 14 -12.92 -6.94 -10.03
N PRO A 15 -11.67 -6.64 -9.62
CA PRO A 15 -10.76 -5.89 -10.47
C PRO A 15 -10.25 -6.75 -11.65
N SER A 16 -9.93 -6.08 -12.76
CA SER A 16 -9.28 -6.69 -13.92
C SER A 16 -7.84 -7.09 -13.61
N SER A 17 -7.16 -6.28 -12.79
CA SER A 17 -5.81 -6.51 -12.27
C SER A 17 -5.56 -5.65 -11.04
N VAL A 18 -4.47 -5.92 -10.33
CA VAL A 18 -4.08 -5.17 -9.14
C VAL A 18 -2.69 -4.56 -9.32
N LEU A 19 -2.58 -3.25 -9.11
CA LEU A 19 -1.32 -2.53 -8.99
C LEU A 19 -1.02 -2.29 -7.51
N THR A 20 0.07 -2.86 -6.98
CA THR A 20 0.49 -2.63 -5.60
C THR A 20 1.69 -1.69 -5.55
N VAL A 21 1.61 -0.69 -4.67
CA VAL A 21 2.74 0.17 -4.28
C VAL A 21 2.95 -0.01 -2.79
N LEU A 22 4.17 -0.29 -2.37
CA LEU A 22 4.39 -0.70 -0.98
C LEU A 22 5.73 -0.23 -0.42
N ALA A 23 5.81 -0.27 0.92
CA ALA A 23 6.92 0.27 1.69
C ALA A 23 8.27 -0.41 1.44
N HIS A 24 8.29 -1.68 1.01
CA HIS A 24 9.51 -2.49 0.94
C HIS A 24 10.22 -2.42 -0.42
N LEU A 25 9.65 -1.70 -1.40
CA LEU A 25 10.26 -1.54 -2.72
C LEU A 25 10.53 -0.06 -3.02
N GLU A 26 11.65 0.44 -2.49
CA GLU A 26 12.18 1.75 -2.84
C GLU A 26 13.28 1.56 -3.89
N LEU A 27 13.00 1.91 -5.13
CA LEU A 27 13.93 1.76 -6.24
C LEU A 27 13.75 2.85 -7.29
N ALA A 28 14.84 3.51 -7.65
CA ALA A 28 14.91 4.45 -8.76
C ALA A 28 15.94 3.96 -9.80
N PRO A 29 15.62 4.01 -11.10
CA PRO A 29 14.37 4.47 -11.69
C PRO A 29 13.18 3.60 -11.29
N ILE A 30 11.94 4.07 -11.59
CA ILE A 30 10.72 3.31 -11.30
C ILE A 30 10.81 1.91 -11.92
N ALA A 31 10.52 0.91 -11.10
CA ALA A 31 10.60 -0.48 -11.52
C ALA A 31 9.30 -1.24 -11.17
N VAL A 32 9.04 -2.29 -11.94
CA VAL A 32 7.95 -3.24 -11.68
C VAL A 32 8.47 -4.65 -11.50
N SER A 33 7.72 -5.45 -10.75
CA SER A 33 7.94 -6.89 -10.58
C SER A 33 7.87 -7.66 -11.91
N ALA A 34 8.18 -8.94 -11.88
CA ALA A 34 8.00 -9.86 -13.00
C ALA A 34 6.57 -9.77 -13.55
N THR A 35 6.45 -9.67 -14.88
CA THR A 35 5.17 -9.44 -15.56
C THR A 35 4.64 -10.68 -16.27
N SER A 36 5.45 -11.73 -16.39
CA SER A 36 5.10 -12.95 -17.13
C SER A 36 5.61 -14.19 -16.40
N GLY A 37 4.93 -15.31 -16.64
CA GLY A 37 5.21 -16.57 -15.98
C GLY A 37 4.68 -16.61 -14.54
N ASP A 38 5.20 -17.55 -13.77
CA ASP A 38 4.90 -17.64 -12.34
C ASP A 38 5.66 -16.52 -11.61
N VAL A 39 4.94 -15.59 -11.02
CA VAL A 39 5.55 -14.51 -10.25
C VAL A 39 5.96 -15.07 -8.87
N PRO A 40 7.25 -15.17 -8.55
CA PRO A 40 7.68 -15.74 -7.29
C PRO A 40 7.27 -14.87 -6.11
N LEU A 41 7.27 -15.44 -4.90
CA LEU A 41 7.14 -14.66 -3.66
C LEU A 41 8.52 -14.35 -3.09
N LEU A 42 8.67 -13.16 -2.57
CA LEU A 42 9.84 -12.73 -1.82
C LEU A 42 9.51 -12.67 -0.34
N TYR A 43 10.10 -13.57 0.45
CA TYR A 43 9.97 -13.58 1.89
C TYR A 43 11.03 -12.66 2.51
N ASP A 44 10.77 -11.35 2.42
CA ASP A 44 11.67 -10.26 2.80
C ASP A 44 11.61 -9.92 4.30
N PHE A 45 11.34 -10.92 5.13
CA PHE A 45 11.31 -10.84 6.59
C PHE A 45 12.07 -12.01 7.19
N TRP A 46 12.46 -11.90 8.46
CA TRP A 46 13.21 -12.93 9.17
C TRP A 46 12.79 -13.03 10.63
N GLY A 47 13.13 -14.17 11.27
CA GLY A 47 12.84 -14.39 12.69
C GLY A 47 11.40 -14.77 13.00
N PHE A 48 10.60 -15.05 11.98
CA PHE A 48 9.22 -15.52 12.14
C PHE A 48 9.12 -17.06 12.15
N PRO A 49 8.04 -17.64 12.74
CA PRO A 49 7.78 -19.07 12.68
C PRO A 49 7.71 -19.58 11.23
N GLN A 50 8.18 -20.83 11.03
CA GLN A 50 8.31 -21.47 9.71
C GLN A 50 7.05 -21.38 8.85
N ARG A 51 5.87 -21.50 9.44
CA ARG A 51 4.58 -21.40 8.72
C ARG A 51 4.39 -20.11 7.88
N TYR A 52 5.09 -19.03 8.22
CA TYR A 52 5.02 -17.79 7.45
C TYR A 52 5.84 -17.83 6.16
N TYR A 53 6.87 -18.69 6.11
CA TYR A 53 7.69 -18.95 4.92
C TYR A 53 7.09 -20.03 4.01
N GLU A 54 5.97 -20.62 4.42
CA GLU A 54 5.22 -21.63 3.66
C GLU A 54 3.95 -21.05 3.01
N VAL A 55 3.72 -19.76 3.20
CA VAL A 55 2.60 -19.05 2.55
C VAL A 55 2.82 -19.01 1.05
N THR A 56 1.84 -19.42 0.27
CA THR A 56 1.83 -19.34 -1.19
C THR A 56 0.76 -18.39 -1.68
N TYR A 57 1.02 -17.72 -2.80
CA TYR A 57 0.07 -16.87 -3.51
C TYR A 57 0.47 -16.82 -4.98
N ASP A 58 -0.05 -17.76 -5.78
CA ASP A 58 0.37 -18.02 -7.15
C ASP A 58 -0.44 -17.14 -8.13
N ALA A 59 -0.41 -15.81 -7.94
CA ALA A 59 -1.10 -14.89 -8.81
C ALA A 59 -0.37 -14.75 -10.15
N PRO A 60 -1.10 -14.64 -11.28
CA PRO A 60 -0.50 -14.40 -12.56
C PRO A 60 0.16 -13.02 -12.62
N GLY A 61 1.23 -12.91 -13.40
CA GLY A 61 1.83 -11.63 -13.75
C GLY A 61 0.87 -10.79 -14.61
N ALA A 62 1.09 -9.48 -14.67
CA ALA A 62 0.23 -8.52 -15.35
C ALA A 62 0.97 -7.76 -16.47
N PRO A 63 1.31 -8.40 -17.60
CA PRO A 63 2.06 -7.76 -18.68
C PRO A 63 1.31 -6.61 -19.35
N GLU A 64 -0.01 -6.73 -19.50
CA GLU A 64 -0.84 -5.65 -20.09
C GLU A 64 -0.87 -4.43 -19.17
N LEU A 65 -1.05 -4.64 -17.86
CA LEU A 65 -0.96 -3.57 -16.89
C LEU A 65 0.42 -2.90 -16.89
N ALA A 66 1.50 -3.67 -17.02
CA ALA A 66 2.84 -3.10 -17.11
C ALA A 66 3.02 -2.22 -18.36
N GLN A 67 2.38 -2.57 -19.48
CA GLN A 67 2.36 -1.74 -20.70
C GLN A 67 1.57 -0.45 -20.49
N SER A 68 0.38 -0.52 -19.87
CA SER A 68 -0.42 0.66 -19.52
C SER A 68 0.36 1.60 -18.60
N VAL A 69 0.97 1.07 -17.53
CA VAL A 69 1.83 1.85 -16.62
C VAL A 69 3.00 2.50 -17.37
N ALA A 70 3.69 1.75 -18.23
CA ALA A 70 4.81 2.29 -19.03
C ALA A 70 4.35 3.43 -19.97
N GLY A 71 3.18 3.28 -20.57
CA GLY A 71 2.58 4.31 -21.42
C GLY A 71 2.30 5.62 -20.66
N LEU A 72 1.69 5.52 -19.48
CA LEU A 72 1.38 6.67 -18.62
C LEU A 72 2.64 7.38 -18.11
N LEU A 73 3.66 6.63 -17.73
CA LEU A 73 4.93 7.19 -17.24
C LEU A 73 5.74 7.83 -18.38
N SER A 74 5.79 7.19 -19.55
CA SER A 74 6.52 7.74 -20.70
C SER A 74 5.95 9.08 -21.17
N GLY A 75 4.64 9.25 -21.08
CA GLY A 75 3.96 10.53 -21.35
C GLY A 75 4.43 11.67 -20.43
N ALA A 76 4.97 11.34 -19.27
CA ALA A 76 5.57 12.28 -18.31
C ALA A 76 7.12 12.35 -18.39
N GLY A 77 7.74 11.68 -19.37
CA GLY A 77 9.18 11.63 -19.56
C GLY A 77 9.91 10.70 -18.57
N GLU A 78 9.19 9.83 -17.87
CA GLU A 78 9.76 8.83 -16.96
C GLU A 78 9.86 7.46 -17.64
N SER A 79 10.90 6.71 -17.32
CA SER A 79 11.10 5.33 -17.81
C SER A 79 10.70 4.32 -16.76
N LEU A 80 10.07 3.22 -17.20
CA LEU A 80 9.75 2.08 -16.38
C LEU A 80 10.77 0.96 -16.62
N HIS A 81 11.40 0.49 -15.57
CA HIS A 81 12.25 -0.69 -15.60
C HIS A 81 11.41 -1.93 -15.23
N GLN A 82 11.54 -3.00 -16.03
CA GLN A 82 10.96 -4.29 -15.67
C GLN A 82 12.05 -5.18 -15.06
N ASP A 83 11.87 -5.65 -13.84
CA ASP A 83 12.73 -6.64 -13.22
C ASP A 83 12.08 -8.03 -13.33
N PRO A 84 12.52 -8.85 -14.29
CA PRO A 84 11.92 -10.17 -14.53
C PRO A 84 12.17 -11.17 -13.40
N SER A 85 13.07 -10.86 -12.49
CA SER A 85 13.40 -11.71 -11.34
C SER A 85 12.70 -11.30 -10.06
N ARG A 86 12.16 -10.08 -10.01
CA ARG A 86 11.51 -9.55 -8.82
C ARG A 86 10.14 -10.18 -8.61
N GLY A 87 10.00 -10.87 -7.49
CA GLY A 87 8.73 -11.41 -7.02
C GLY A 87 7.90 -10.41 -6.23
N LEU A 88 6.71 -10.85 -5.80
CA LEU A 88 5.87 -10.08 -4.87
C LEU A 88 6.42 -10.24 -3.45
N ASP A 89 6.64 -9.14 -2.74
CA ASP A 89 7.02 -9.19 -1.33
C ASP A 89 5.80 -9.30 -0.39
N HIS A 90 6.06 -9.46 0.91
CA HIS A 90 4.98 -9.72 1.87
C HIS A 90 3.99 -8.56 2.01
N GLY A 91 4.39 -7.33 1.71
CA GLY A 91 3.48 -6.18 1.68
C GLY A 91 2.46 -6.28 0.55
N ALA A 92 2.75 -7.04 -0.52
CA ALA A 92 1.81 -7.33 -1.60
C ALA A 92 1.03 -8.62 -1.34
N TYR A 93 1.71 -9.77 -1.25
CA TYR A 93 1.01 -11.05 -1.26
C TYR A 93 0.19 -11.33 0.02
N VAL A 94 0.58 -10.81 1.18
CA VAL A 94 -0.17 -11.06 2.43
C VAL A 94 -1.56 -10.42 2.39
N PRO A 95 -1.71 -9.11 2.12
CA PRO A 95 -3.04 -8.52 2.01
C PRO A 95 -3.84 -9.08 0.82
N LEU A 96 -3.21 -9.33 -0.32
CA LEU A 96 -3.90 -9.87 -1.50
C LEU A 96 -4.40 -11.29 -1.28
N LYS A 97 -3.68 -12.14 -0.56
CA LYS A 97 -4.14 -13.49 -0.17
C LYS A 97 -5.41 -13.43 0.68
N GLU A 98 -5.54 -12.44 1.54
CA GLU A 98 -6.75 -12.24 2.33
C GLU A 98 -7.91 -11.66 1.50
N MET A 99 -7.60 -10.73 0.58
CA MET A 99 -8.61 -10.10 -0.27
C MET A 99 -9.09 -11.02 -1.39
N PHE A 100 -8.17 -11.71 -2.05
CA PHE A 100 -8.39 -12.53 -3.25
C PHE A 100 -7.72 -13.90 -3.10
N PRO A 101 -8.23 -14.77 -2.22
CA PRO A 101 -7.56 -16.03 -1.86
C PRO A 101 -7.41 -17.03 -3.02
N GLN A 102 -8.16 -16.87 -4.11
CA GLN A 102 -8.05 -17.70 -5.32
C GLN A 102 -6.77 -17.40 -6.12
N ALA A 103 -6.10 -16.26 -5.86
CA ALA A 103 -4.90 -15.83 -6.56
C ALA A 103 -5.04 -15.82 -8.10
N ASP A 104 -6.24 -15.49 -8.61
CA ASP A 104 -6.59 -15.58 -10.03
C ASP A 104 -6.72 -14.19 -10.70
N ILE A 105 -6.31 -13.13 -10.00
CA ILE A 105 -6.26 -11.76 -10.51
C ILE A 105 -4.80 -11.41 -10.79
N PRO A 106 -4.48 -10.89 -12.01
CA PRO A 106 -3.11 -10.47 -12.33
C PRO A 106 -2.61 -9.37 -11.39
N VAL A 107 -1.36 -9.50 -10.92
CA VAL A 107 -0.75 -8.56 -9.98
C VAL A 107 0.54 -7.98 -10.55
N LEU A 108 0.69 -6.66 -10.38
CA LEU A 108 1.92 -5.93 -10.66
C LEU A 108 2.32 -5.15 -9.41
N GLN A 109 3.58 -5.27 -9.00
CA GLN A 109 4.15 -4.48 -7.92
C GLN A 109 5.02 -3.37 -8.51
N LEU A 110 4.78 -2.12 -8.09
CA LEU A 110 5.49 -0.92 -8.54
C LEU A 110 6.36 -0.38 -7.41
N SER A 111 7.60 0.03 -7.74
CA SER A 111 8.50 0.67 -6.78
C SER A 111 8.12 2.13 -6.50
N MET A 112 8.50 2.60 -5.32
CA MET A 112 8.55 4.02 -5.00
C MET A 112 9.95 4.56 -5.35
N PRO A 113 10.08 5.50 -6.31
CA PRO A 113 11.40 6.03 -6.69
C PRO A 113 11.97 7.01 -5.68
N THR A 114 11.17 7.40 -4.70
CA THR A 114 11.47 8.39 -3.66
C THR A 114 10.49 8.25 -2.51
N LEU A 115 10.75 8.89 -1.38
CA LEU A 115 9.78 9.08 -0.30
C LEU A 115 9.22 10.52 -0.25
N ASP A 116 9.51 11.34 -1.26
CA ASP A 116 8.96 12.69 -1.38
C ASP A 116 7.44 12.65 -1.58
N PRO A 117 6.64 13.26 -0.67
CA PRO A 117 5.19 13.18 -0.71
C PRO A 117 4.57 13.73 -1.99
N GLN A 118 5.07 14.88 -2.47
CA GLN A 118 4.54 15.55 -3.66
C GLN A 118 4.79 14.71 -4.92
N ARG A 119 5.98 14.13 -5.03
CA ARG A 119 6.34 13.29 -6.18
C ARG A 119 5.55 11.99 -6.21
N LEU A 120 5.32 11.37 -5.06
CA LEU A 120 4.51 10.15 -4.99
C LEU A 120 3.02 10.43 -5.21
N PHE A 121 2.52 11.56 -4.73
CA PHE A 121 1.17 12.01 -5.02
C PHE A 121 0.98 12.24 -6.53
N ALA A 122 1.89 12.99 -7.18
CA ALA A 122 1.88 13.19 -8.62
C ALA A 122 2.01 11.88 -9.42
N LEU A 123 2.77 10.90 -8.91
CA LEU A 123 2.80 9.55 -9.50
C LEU A 123 1.41 8.92 -9.44
N GLY A 124 0.71 9.04 -8.32
CA GLY A 124 -0.66 8.57 -8.17
C GLY A 124 -1.63 9.21 -9.16
N GLU A 125 -1.57 10.54 -9.33
CA GLU A 125 -2.39 11.27 -10.30
C GLU A 125 -2.17 10.75 -11.74
N ARG A 126 -0.93 10.44 -12.12
CA ARG A 126 -0.61 9.87 -13.43
C ARG A 126 -1.15 8.46 -13.62
N LEU A 127 -1.24 7.68 -12.55
CA LEU A 127 -1.76 6.32 -12.57
C LEU A 127 -3.30 6.26 -12.47
N ALA A 128 -3.96 7.37 -12.18
CA ALA A 128 -5.41 7.44 -12.02
C ALA A 128 -6.22 6.85 -13.18
N PRO A 129 -5.83 7.03 -14.48
CA PRO A 129 -6.57 6.45 -15.60
C PRO A 129 -6.72 4.93 -15.54
N LEU A 130 -5.83 4.22 -14.86
CA LEU A 130 -5.92 2.76 -14.65
C LEU A 130 -7.20 2.36 -13.90
N ARG A 131 -7.75 3.22 -13.06
CA ARG A 131 -8.99 2.97 -12.32
C ARG A 131 -10.17 2.78 -13.29
N ASP A 132 -10.22 3.56 -14.36
CA ASP A 132 -11.26 3.45 -15.42
C ASP A 132 -11.09 2.16 -16.23
N GLU A 133 -9.91 1.54 -16.22
CA GLU A 133 -9.62 0.23 -16.81
C GLU A 133 -9.96 -0.94 -15.87
N GLY A 134 -10.53 -0.64 -14.70
CA GLY A 134 -10.89 -1.64 -13.69
C GLY A 134 -9.70 -2.14 -12.85
N VAL A 135 -8.58 -1.42 -12.84
CA VAL A 135 -7.40 -1.74 -12.02
C VAL A 135 -7.63 -1.28 -10.58
N LEU A 136 -7.41 -2.17 -9.63
CA LEU A 136 -7.35 -1.82 -8.22
C LEU A 136 -5.94 -1.34 -7.86
N ILE A 137 -5.80 -0.08 -7.45
CA ILE A 137 -4.54 0.47 -6.96
C ILE A 137 -4.48 0.32 -5.44
N VAL A 138 -3.48 -0.39 -4.93
CA VAL A 138 -3.29 -0.69 -3.50
C VAL A 138 -2.01 -0.05 -3.00
N GLY A 139 -2.12 0.93 -2.10
CA GLY A 139 -1.00 1.43 -1.31
C GLY A 139 -0.86 0.58 -0.02
N SER A 140 0.20 -0.20 0.09
CA SER A 140 0.42 -1.09 1.24
C SER A 140 1.55 -0.58 2.14
N GLY A 141 1.17 -0.23 3.36
CA GLY A 141 2.06 0.25 4.41
C GLY A 141 1.39 0.12 5.78
N PHE A 142 1.73 1.02 6.68
CA PHE A 142 1.11 1.08 8.01
C PHE A 142 0.81 2.53 8.39
N THR A 143 -0.33 2.77 9.02
CA THR A 143 -0.69 4.11 9.53
C THR A 143 0.28 4.57 10.61
N THR A 144 0.78 3.66 11.45
CA THR A 144 1.92 3.93 12.34
C THR A 144 2.92 2.79 12.26
N HIS A 145 4.22 3.08 12.09
CA HIS A 145 5.25 2.05 11.94
C HIS A 145 6.51 2.39 12.76
N ASN A 146 6.39 2.28 14.08
CA ASN A 146 7.53 2.31 15.00
C ASN A 146 7.69 0.95 15.68
N LEU A 147 8.65 0.17 15.22
CA LEU A 147 8.89 -1.19 15.74
C LEU A 147 9.31 -1.22 17.22
N ALA A 148 9.74 -0.10 17.81
CA ALA A 148 9.96 -0.02 19.25
C ALA A 148 8.66 -0.13 20.07
N TRP A 149 7.51 0.09 19.43
CA TRP A 149 6.20 -0.09 20.06
C TRP A 149 5.64 -1.50 19.92
N PHE A 150 6.20 -2.28 18.99
CA PHE A 150 5.76 -3.65 18.74
C PHE A 150 6.09 -4.57 19.91
N ASN A 151 5.06 -4.99 20.64
CA ASN A 151 5.21 -5.89 21.80
C ASN A 151 4.44 -7.20 21.57
N PRO A 152 5.08 -8.23 21.00
CA PRO A 152 4.44 -9.52 20.74
C PRO A 152 4.10 -10.31 22.03
N SER A 153 4.59 -9.90 23.19
CA SER A 153 4.26 -10.50 24.49
C SER A 153 2.97 -9.97 25.09
N ALA A 154 2.48 -8.84 24.61
CA ALA A 154 1.17 -8.29 24.99
C ALA A 154 0.04 -8.92 24.16
N PRO A 155 -1.23 -8.82 24.61
CA PRO A 155 -2.37 -9.09 23.74
C PRO A 155 -2.29 -8.26 22.47
N SER A 156 -2.62 -8.85 21.31
CA SER A 156 -2.51 -8.16 20.01
C SER A 156 -3.40 -6.92 19.89
N ASP A 157 -4.42 -6.81 20.74
CA ASP A 157 -5.39 -5.72 20.85
C ASP A 157 -5.21 -4.90 22.14
N ALA A 158 -4.05 -5.00 22.79
CA ALA A 158 -3.71 -4.14 23.92
C ALA A 158 -3.78 -2.66 23.53
N ALA A 159 -4.03 -1.81 24.53
CA ALA A 159 -4.05 -0.36 24.33
C ALA A 159 -2.74 0.10 23.66
N PRO A 160 -2.83 0.89 22.58
CA PRO A 160 -1.64 1.38 21.89
C PRO A 160 -0.90 2.42 22.74
N PRO A 161 0.38 2.69 22.46
CA PRO A 161 1.06 3.86 22.99
C PRO A 161 0.31 5.15 22.60
N THR A 162 0.30 6.13 23.50
CA THR A 162 -0.38 7.42 23.26
C THR A 162 0.02 8.06 21.92
N PRO A 163 1.32 8.14 21.54
CA PRO A 163 1.71 8.72 20.25
C PRO A 163 1.13 7.96 19.04
N SER A 164 0.97 6.62 19.15
CA SER A 164 0.35 5.83 18.09
C SER A 164 -1.15 6.15 17.94
N ALA A 165 -1.85 6.30 19.07
CA ALA A 165 -3.27 6.66 19.08
C ALA A 165 -3.52 8.09 18.59
N GLU A 166 -2.68 9.05 18.98
CA GLU A 166 -2.78 10.45 18.55
C GLU A 166 -2.54 10.60 17.05
N PHE A 167 -1.53 9.92 16.52
CA PHE A 167 -1.27 9.91 15.08
C PHE A 167 -2.40 9.26 14.30
N ASP A 168 -2.90 8.10 14.76
CA ASP A 168 -4.03 7.40 14.13
C ASP A 168 -5.28 8.26 14.07
N HIS A 169 -5.59 8.96 15.16
CA HIS A 169 -6.76 9.85 15.22
C HIS A 169 -6.63 11.00 14.22
N TRP A 170 -5.47 11.67 14.20
CA TRP A 170 -5.17 12.71 13.23
C TRP A 170 -5.27 12.21 11.78
N ALA A 171 -4.69 11.04 11.50
CA ALA A 171 -4.73 10.43 10.16
C ALA A 171 -6.17 10.12 9.73
N ALA A 172 -6.99 9.60 10.65
CA ALA A 172 -8.40 9.34 10.38
C ALA A 172 -9.16 10.61 9.99
N GLU A 173 -8.88 11.73 10.67
CA GLU A 173 -9.52 13.00 10.37
C GLU A 173 -8.98 13.64 9.07
N ALA A 174 -7.67 13.70 8.88
CA ALA A 174 -7.05 14.34 7.73
C ALA A 174 -7.43 13.63 6.42
N VAL A 175 -7.28 12.30 6.39
CA VAL A 175 -7.64 11.49 5.21
C VAL A 175 -9.16 11.49 5.01
N GLY A 176 -9.95 11.34 6.07
CA GLY A 176 -11.41 11.33 6.00
C GLY A 176 -12.03 12.64 5.51
N ARG A 177 -11.34 13.77 5.69
CA ARG A 177 -11.75 15.08 5.14
C ARG A 177 -11.20 15.34 3.73
N GLY A 178 -10.37 14.44 3.20
CA GLY A 178 -9.67 14.70 1.94
C GLY A 178 -8.67 15.85 2.02
N ASP A 179 -8.11 16.11 3.22
CA ASP A 179 -7.12 17.19 3.43
C ASP A 179 -5.75 16.76 2.92
N VAL A 180 -5.62 16.78 1.59
CA VAL A 180 -4.40 16.37 0.87
C VAL A 180 -3.19 17.11 1.37
N ASP A 181 -3.29 18.43 1.55
CA ASP A 181 -2.16 19.27 1.99
C ASP A 181 -1.68 18.86 3.39
N ALA A 182 -2.59 18.52 4.31
CA ALA A 182 -2.21 18.05 5.62
C ALA A 182 -1.55 16.66 5.55
N VAL A 183 -2.07 15.75 4.72
CA VAL A 183 -1.51 14.40 4.56
C VAL A 183 -0.11 14.44 3.94
N LEU A 184 0.12 15.30 2.94
CA LEU A 184 1.43 15.45 2.31
C LEU A 184 2.45 16.12 3.26
N ASP A 185 2.03 17.06 4.12
CA ASP A 185 2.87 17.74 5.11
C ASP A 185 2.75 17.12 6.52
N PHE A 186 2.50 15.81 6.61
CA PHE A 186 2.22 15.16 7.89
C PHE A 186 3.31 15.35 8.94
N LEU A 187 4.58 15.46 8.52
CA LEU A 187 5.71 15.65 9.44
C LEU A 187 5.64 16.99 10.22
N ALA A 188 4.94 17.99 9.66
CA ALA A 188 4.71 19.28 10.31
C ALA A 188 3.31 19.39 10.95
N LYS A 189 2.34 18.63 10.44
CA LYS A 189 0.92 18.77 10.80
C LYS A 189 0.44 17.72 11.82
N ALA A 190 0.97 16.51 11.75
CA ALA A 190 0.49 15.42 12.60
C ALA A 190 1.14 15.44 13.98
N PRO A 191 0.39 15.16 15.06
CA PRO A 191 0.99 14.89 16.36
C PRO A 191 1.84 13.63 16.28
N ALA A 192 2.94 13.59 17.04
CA ALA A 192 3.84 12.45 17.15
C ALA A 192 4.34 11.87 15.80
N ALA A 193 4.34 12.66 14.71
CA ALA A 193 4.66 12.20 13.36
C ALA A 193 6.00 11.46 13.27
N ARG A 194 7.06 12.00 13.87
CA ARG A 194 8.41 11.40 13.86
C ARG A 194 8.53 10.21 14.80
N GLU A 195 7.68 10.12 15.81
CA GLU A 195 7.60 8.95 16.68
C GLU A 195 6.83 7.82 16.00
N ALA A 196 5.70 8.15 15.34
CA ALA A 196 4.91 7.19 14.59
C ALA A 196 5.67 6.64 13.38
N HIS A 197 6.46 7.48 12.73
CA HIS A 197 7.28 7.16 11.57
C HIS A 197 8.72 7.64 11.75
N PRO A 198 9.59 6.87 12.45
CA PRO A 198 11.04 7.16 12.49
C PRO A 198 11.66 7.22 11.10
N ARG A 199 11.09 6.47 10.15
CA ARG A 199 11.29 6.55 8.71
C ARG A 199 9.92 6.53 8.03
N THR A 200 9.76 7.23 6.90
CA THR A 200 8.45 7.55 6.31
C THR A 200 7.94 6.55 5.28
N GLU A 201 8.69 5.48 4.99
CA GLU A 201 8.41 4.51 3.92
C GLU A 201 7.05 3.80 4.08
N HIS A 202 6.60 3.54 5.32
CA HIS A 202 5.33 2.88 5.56
C HIS A 202 4.11 3.80 5.48
N TRP A 203 4.31 5.11 5.54
CA TRP A 203 3.26 6.10 5.25
C TRP A 203 3.19 6.45 3.75
N ALA A 204 4.32 6.39 3.06
CA ALA A 204 4.49 6.84 1.69
C ALA A 204 3.56 6.18 0.63
N PRO A 205 3.21 4.88 0.70
CA PRO A 205 2.28 4.27 -0.25
C PRO A 205 0.90 4.93 -0.30
N LEU A 206 0.48 5.55 0.81
CA LEU A 206 -0.77 6.30 0.88
C LEU A 206 -0.79 7.45 -0.13
N TYR A 207 0.33 8.13 -0.37
CA TYR A 207 0.38 9.27 -1.29
C TYR A 207 0.02 8.87 -2.72
N VAL A 208 0.45 7.68 -3.16
CA VAL A 208 0.12 7.19 -4.50
C VAL A 208 -1.36 6.84 -4.60
N ALA A 209 -1.92 6.16 -3.61
CA ALA A 209 -3.35 5.84 -3.59
C ALA A 209 -4.21 7.12 -3.52
N LEU A 210 -3.80 8.10 -2.71
CA LEU A 210 -4.47 9.38 -2.56
C LEU A 210 -4.41 10.20 -3.85
N GLY A 211 -3.26 10.25 -4.52
CA GLY A 211 -3.09 10.93 -5.81
C GLY A 211 -3.98 10.31 -6.90
N ALA A 212 -4.04 8.97 -6.95
CA ALA A 212 -4.90 8.27 -7.90
C ALA A 212 -6.40 8.52 -7.64
N ALA A 213 -6.78 8.74 -6.38
CA ALA A 213 -8.16 9.06 -6.01
C ALA A 213 -8.52 10.52 -6.31
N SER A 214 -7.59 11.46 -6.10
CA SER A 214 -7.85 12.90 -6.23
C SER A 214 -8.11 13.37 -7.67
N ALA A 215 -7.63 12.64 -8.65
CA ALA A 215 -7.78 12.98 -10.07
C ALA A 215 -9.25 13.01 -10.53
N SER A 216 -10.19 12.44 -9.80
CA SER A 216 -11.63 12.48 -10.06
C SER A 216 -12.35 13.73 -9.53
N GLY A 217 -11.61 14.75 -9.04
CA GLY A 217 -12.18 16.02 -8.58
C GLY A 217 -12.43 16.12 -7.07
N GLY A 218 -11.86 15.24 -6.29
CA GLY A 218 -11.93 15.23 -4.83
C GLY A 218 -11.58 13.85 -4.26
N VAL A 219 -11.31 13.80 -2.96
CA VAL A 219 -11.01 12.55 -2.27
C VAL A 219 -12.22 12.17 -1.43
N ASP A 220 -12.91 11.12 -1.83
CA ASP A 220 -13.92 10.45 -0.98
C ASP A 220 -13.25 9.24 -0.32
N ALA A 221 -12.95 9.37 0.96
CA ALA A 221 -12.19 8.40 1.74
C ALA A 221 -13.04 7.80 2.85
N ALA A 222 -13.23 6.50 2.83
CA ALA A 222 -13.85 5.75 3.91
C ALA A 222 -12.81 4.94 4.70
N SER A 223 -12.78 5.09 6.03
CA SER A 223 -12.03 4.17 6.90
C SER A 223 -12.73 2.82 6.94
N VAL A 224 -12.12 1.80 6.38
CA VAL A 224 -12.72 0.45 6.23
C VAL A 224 -12.19 -0.57 7.23
N ILE A 225 -11.01 -0.34 7.75
CA ILE A 225 -10.40 -1.10 8.85
C ILE A 225 -9.83 -0.09 9.84
N ASP A 226 -10.03 -0.33 11.11
CA ASP A 226 -9.47 0.45 12.20
C ASP A 226 -8.88 -0.41 13.32
N GLY A 227 -8.39 0.25 14.36
CA GLY A 227 -7.81 -0.39 15.54
C GLY A 227 -6.32 -0.64 15.42
N PHE A 228 -5.79 -1.37 16.40
CA PHE A 228 -4.36 -1.55 16.59
C PHE A 228 -3.98 -3.04 16.59
N TRP A 229 -2.71 -3.28 16.29
CA TRP A 229 -2.09 -4.59 16.31
C TRP A 229 -0.72 -4.46 16.97
N TYR A 230 -0.58 -5.00 18.17
CA TYR A 230 0.63 -4.88 19.00
C TYR A 230 1.16 -3.44 19.13
N GLY A 231 0.26 -2.46 19.26
CA GLY A 231 0.59 -1.05 19.41
C GLY A 231 0.69 -0.24 18.11
N LEU A 232 0.66 -0.88 16.94
CA LEU A 232 0.69 -0.24 15.64
C LEU A 232 -0.73 -0.08 15.07
N SER A 233 -1.06 1.08 14.49
CA SER A 233 -2.34 1.29 13.83
C SER A 233 -2.40 0.53 12.51
N LYS A 234 -3.46 -0.27 12.35
CA LYS A 234 -3.79 -1.01 11.12
C LYS A 234 -4.89 -0.34 10.29
N ARG A 235 -5.12 0.97 10.53
CA ARG A 235 -6.14 1.70 9.79
C ARG A 235 -5.92 1.60 8.29
N SER A 236 -7.02 1.35 7.57
CA SER A 236 -7.00 1.27 6.11
C SER A 236 -8.14 2.09 5.55
N TRP A 237 -7.91 2.70 4.40
CA TRP A 237 -8.90 3.51 3.70
C TRP A 237 -9.23 2.92 2.34
N GLN A 238 -10.48 3.12 1.95
CA GLN A 238 -10.95 2.91 0.60
C GLN A 238 -11.29 4.27 0.01
N PHE A 239 -10.83 4.52 -1.19
CA PHE A 239 -11.11 5.72 -1.96
C PHE A 239 -12.06 5.38 -3.10
N ALA A 240 -13.14 6.18 -3.25
CA ALA A 240 -14.10 6.05 -4.35
C ALA A 240 -13.65 6.83 -5.60
#